data_6807ef5cfe45d215f3367aaa095dead3
#
_entry.id   6807ef5cfe45d215f3367aaa095dead3
#
_cell.length_a   1.000
_cell.length_b   1.000
_cell.length_c   1.000
_cell.angle_alpha   90.00
_cell.angle_beta   90.00
_cell.angle_gamma   90.00
#
_symmetry.space_group_name_H-M   'P 1'
#
loop_
_entity.id
_entity.type
_entity.pdbx_description
1 polymer ?
#
loop_
_entity_poly.entity_id
_entity_poly.type
_entity_poly.pdbx_seq_one_letter_code
_entity_poly.pdbx_strand_id
1 'polypeptide(L)' 'MSKFSFDDTETSGIWWSTNVSIRDLCLELKADTSCEDYEIVELLRCIAKSIEVNGL' A
#
# COMPACT_ATOMS: atom_id res chain seq x y z
N MET A 1 -4.65 -18.84 -7.00
CA MET A 1 -3.28 -18.61 -7.48
C MET A 1 -3.15 -17.19 -8.04
N SER A 2 -2.09 -16.52 -7.74
CA SER A 2 -1.84 -15.17 -8.21
C SER A 2 -1.35 -15.19 -9.66
N LYS A 3 -1.86 -14.26 -10.47
CA LYS A 3 -1.37 -14.05 -11.83
C LYS A 3 -0.40 -12.90 -11.93
N PHE A 4 -0.10 -12.27 -10.80
CA PHE A 4 0.84 -11.16 -10.76
C PHE A 4 2.27 -11.66 -11.02
N SER A 5 2.98 -10.97 -11.88
CA SER A 5 4.38 -11.25 -12.16
C SER A 5 5.14 -9.95 -12.34
N PHE A 6 6.26 -9.83 -11.65
CA PHE A 6 7.13 -8.67 -11.80
C PHE A 6 7.83 -8.63 -13.15
N ASP A 7 7.84 -9.76 -13.86
CA ASP A 7 8.43 -9.83 -15.20
C ASP A 7 7.48 -9.29 -16.28
N ASP A 8 6.19 -9.16 -15.96
CA ASP A 8 5.20 -8.59 -16.86
C ASP A 8 5.23 -7.07 -16.72
N THR A 9 5.66 -6.38 -17.76
CA THR A 9 5.83 -4.93 -17.74
C THR A 9 4.52 -4.21 -17.44
N GLU A 10 3.42 -4.66 -18.01
CA GLU A 10 2.12 -4.04 -17.78
C GLU A 10 1.68 -4.22 -16.32
N THR A 11 1.76 -5.44 -15.81
CA THR A 11 1.40 -5.74 -14.43
C THR A 11 2.29 -4.99 -13.45
N SER A 12 3.60 -4.97 -13.71
CA SER A 12 4.55 -4.23 -12.87
C SER A 12 4.25 -2.74 -12.88
N GLY A 13 3.88 -2.18 -14.02
CA GLY A 13 3.53 -0.77 -14.13
C GLY A 13 2.31 -0.42 -13.30
N ILE A 14 1.28 -1.24 -13.36
CA ILE A 14 0.06 -1.06 -12.57
C ILE A 14 0.37 -1.17 -11.09
N TRP A 15 1.13 -2.19 -10.71
CA TRP A 15 1.54 -2.40 -9.33
C TRP A 15 2.32 -1.19 -8.79
N TRP A 16 3.26 -0.71 -9.57
CA TRP A 16 4.08 0.45 -9.19
C TRP A 16 3.23 1.71 -9.05
N SER A 17 2.31 1.93 -10.00
CA SER A 17 1.41 3.08 -9.96
C SER A 17 0.55 3.05 -8.69
N THR A 18 0.04 1.88 -8.32
CA THR A 18 -0.73 1.70 -7.09
C THR A 18 0.13 2.00 -5.86
N ASN A 19 1.39 1.53 -5.88
CA ASN A 19 2.34 1.79 -4.80
C ASN A 19 2.52 3.30 -4.59
N VAL A 20 2.72 4.04 -5.67
CA VAL A 20 2.89 5.50 -5.60
C VAL A 20 1.63 6.17 -5.04
N SER A 21 0.45 5.74 -5.48
CA SER A 21 -0.82 6.29 -4.98
C SER A 21 -0.98 6.06 -3.49
N ILE A 22 -0.63 4.88 -3.00
CA ILE A 22 -0.71 4.57 -1.56
C ILE A 22 0.27 5.46 -0.79
N ARG A 23 1.48 5.65 -1.31
CA ARG A 23 2.47 6.51 -0.66
C ARG A 23 1.99 7.96 -0.60
N ASP A 24 1.35 8.45 -1.66
CA ASP A 24 0.81 9.80 -1.69
C ASP A 24 -0.27 9.99 -0.62
N LEU A 25 -1.14 9.00 -0.46
CA LEU A 25 -2.16 9.03 0.60
C LEU A 25 -1.52 9.03 1.98
N CYS A 26 -0.46 8.27 2.18
CA CYS A 26 0.29 8.27 3.44
C CYS A 26 0.91 9.62 3.72
N LEU A 27 1.43 10.29 2.70
CA LEU A 27 2.00 11.64 2.86
C LEU A 27 0.92 12.66 3.24
N GLU A 28 -0.27 12.54 2.68
CA GLU A 28 -1.39 13.39 3.06
C GLU A 28 -1.79 13.16 4.53
N LEU A 29 -1.85 11.92 4.94
CA LEU A 29 -2.15 11.57 6.32
C LEU A 29 -1.10 12.18 7.26
N LYS A 30 0.16 12.05 6.90
CA LYS A 30 1.25 12.61 7.70
C LYS A 30 1.15 14.12 7.80
N ALA A 31 0.81 14.79 6.69
CA ALA A 31 0.64 16.25 6.69
C ALA A 31 -0.52 16.68 7.56
N ASP A 32 -1.64 15.94 7.53
CA ASP A 32 -2.85 16.29 8.27
C ASP A 32 -2.76 16.01 9.77
N THR A 33 -2.03 14.96 10.15
CA THR A 33 -1.99 14.50 11.53
C THR A 33 -0.63 14.66 12.21
N SER A 34 0.41 14.99 11.43
CA SER A 34 1.80 15.06 11.91
C SER A 34 2.27 13.73 12.51
N CYS A 35 1.71 12.61 12.07
CA CYS A 35 2.09 11.32 12.60
C CYS A 35 3.50 10.94 12.13
N GLU A 36 4.11 10.00 12.85
CA GLU A 36 5.44 9.52 12.53
C GLU A 36 5.38 8.40 11.50
N ASP A 37 6.49 8.15 10.82
CA ASP A 37 6.57 7.10 9.80
C ASP A 37 6.20 5.73 10.36
N TYR A 38 6.60 5.42 11.60
CA TYR A 38 6.29 4.12 12.19
C TYR A 38 4.79 3.94 12.42
N GLU A 39 4.06 5.03 12.63
CA GLU A 39 2.61 4.98 12.77
C GLU A 39 1.95 4.64 11.43
N ILE A 40 2.50 5.16 10.34
CA ILE A 40 2.04 4.81 9.00
C ILE A 40 2.32 3.34 8.71
N VAL A 41 3.49 2.84 9.12
CA VAL A 41 3.82 1.42 8.97
C VAL A 41 2.79 0.56 9.71
N GLU A 42 2.40 0.95 10.91
CA GLU A 42 1.38 0.23 11.68
C GLU A 42 0.02 0.25 10.99
N LEU A 43 -0.37 1.40 10.42
CA LEU A 43 -1.60 1.49 9.65
C LEU A 43 -1.60 0.49 8.48
N LEU A 44 -0.51 0.47 7.72
CA LEU A 44 -0.39 -0.41 6.57
C LEU A 44 -0.40 -1.89 7.00
N ARG A 45 0.21 -2.20 8.12
CA ARG A 45 0.18 -3.55 8.68
C ARG A 45 -1.24 -3.97 9.08
N CYS A 46 -2.01 -3.05 9.66
CA CYS A 46 -3.39 -3.31 10.01
C CYS A 46 -4.23 -3.59 8.77
N ILE A 47 -4.04 -2.82 7.71
CA ILE A 47 -4.73 -3.04 6.45
C ILE A 47 -4.34 -4.39 5.86
N ALA A 48 -3.05 -4.69 5.84
CA ALA A 48 -2.55 -5.97 5.32
C ALA A 48 -3.14 -7.15 6.10
N LYS A 49 -3.19 -7.03 7.42
CA LYS A 49 -3.75 -8.07 8.28
C LYS A 49 -5.23 -8.27 8.02
N SER A 50 -5.98 -7.18 7.86
CA SER A 50 -7.41 -7.23 7.57
C SER A 50 -7.67 -7.94 6.25
N ILE A 51 -6.88 -7.64 5.22
CA ILE A 51 -6.99 -8.29 3.92
C ILE A 51 -6.68 -9.78 4.04
N GLU A 52 -5.65 -10.11 4.82
CA GLU A 52 -5.22 -11.48 5.01
C GLU A 52 -6.31 -12.33 5.67
N VAL A 53 -7.02 -11.77 6.64
CA VAL A 53 -8.04 -12.47 7.41
C VAL A 53 -9.40 -12.47 6.68
N ASN A 54 -9.81 -11.34 6.16
CA ASN A 54 -11.15 -11.15 5.62
C ASN A 54 -11.21 -11.01 4.11
N GLY A 55 -10.07 -10.82 3.47
CA GLY A 55 -10.01 -10.48 2.06
C GLY A 55 -10.41 -9.02 1.83
N LEU A 56 -10.42 -8.64 0.58
CA LEU A 56 -10.88 -7.32 0.22
C LEU A 56 -12.40 -7.29 0.13
#